data_e166b192b29a5194ade6f65d8048598a
#
_entry.id   e166b192b29a5194ade6f65d8048598a
#
_cell.length_a   1.000
_cell.length_b   1.000
_cell.length_c   1.000
_cell.angle_alpha   90.00
_cell.angle_beta   90.00
_cell.angle_gamma   90.00
#
_symmetry.space_group_name_H-M   'P 1'
#
loop_
_entity.id
_entity.type
_entity.pdbx_description
1 polymer ?
#
loop_
_entity_poly.entity_id
_entity_poly.type
_entity_poly.pdbx_seq_one_letter_code
_entity_poly.pdbx_strand_id
1 'polypeptide(L)'
;KIKNLKKVTNTKKKIVFISQMSNLWINVDDLYNQLSNDDQFETYVLMIPEFDYSKKEFDIQTMNTKIYDFHKNHNHQNTIKAFDQGKWFDLKNINPDYVFYERPYSSYLPIEYKISTVSKYAKTCYLPYGYEMMNYIFDTSLNVDFFRYLHIFFADSYVTESFNKKRAPLSHRLGLRKTILTGHPIFNAFNKAQSEDNLFWDNDDQHFKIIWAPRWTIDTQLGGSNFLTYKDNIVDYVEKDKKRSLVFRPHPLTFKNFISLGLITSDEVDEYLRKFQNNEQLYYDQTSEYFTTFWHSDVFVGDISSIIPCYFLTGKPIIYCHTDAVDDNDIMKKIFSVSYNAYSFEDVEKILLDLQNGIDPLKEKRLKLKDELFEDKYVKYVTQNIIRVLKDN
;
A
#
# COMPACT_ATOMS: atom_id res chain seq x y z
N LYS A 1 -4.02 -41.09 36.52
CA LYS A 1 -3.91 -40.98 35.02
C LYS A 1 -5.17 -40.30 34.49
N ILE A 2 -5.16 -38.98 34.43
CA ILE A 2 -6.20 -38.21 33.75
C ILE A 2 -5.74 -38.09 32.29
N LYS A 3 -6.36 -38.86 31.39
CA LYS A 3 -6.25 -38.66 29.96
C LYS A 3 -7.02 -37.39 29.66
N ASN A 4 -6.32 -36.29 29.44
CA ASN A 4 -6.88 -35.13 28.78
C ASN A 4 -7.23 -35.52 27.32
N LEU A 5 -8.44 -35.98 27.11
CA LEU A 5 -9.09 -36.01 25.84
C LEU A 5 -9.30 -34.54 25.45
N LYS A 6 -8.36 -33.93 24.72
CA LYS A 6 -8.67 -32.77 23.89
C LYS A 6 -9.78 -33.23 22.96
N LYS A 7 -11.02 -32.83 23.21
CA LYS A 7 -12.05 -32.79 22.19
C LYS A 7 -11.48 -31.89 21.08
N VAL A 8 -11.06 -32.48 20.01
CA VAL A 8 -10.86 -31.78 18.75
C VAL A 8 -12.26 -31.33 18.32
N THR A 9 -12.72 -30.23 18.84
CA THR A 9 -13.85 -29.51 18.25
C THR A 9 -13.30 -28.96 16.96
N ASN A 10 -13.77 -29.51 15.87
CA ASN A 10 -13.45 -29.09 14.49
C ASN A 10 -14.16 -27.75 14.19
N THR A 11 -13.94 -26.76 15.05
CA THR A 11 -14.52 -25.42 14.92
C THR A 11 -13.53 -24.57 14.14
N LYS A 12 -14.00 -24.09 12.98
CA LYS A 12 -13.24 -23.13 12.16
C LYS A 12 -12.83 -21.91 12.99
N LYS A 13 -11.61 -21.44 12.82
CA LYS A 13 -11.17 -20.16 13.41
C LYS A 13 -11.85 -19.01 12.68
N LYS A 14 -12.46 -18.10 13.41
CA LYS A 14 -13.21 -16.97 12.88
C LYS A 14 -12.32 -15.75 12.74
N ILE A 15 -12.24 -15.24 11.53
CA ILE A 15 -11.40 -14.10 11.18
C ILE A 15 -12.27 -12.96 10.65
N VAL A 16 -12.16 -11.79 11.25
CA VAL A 16 -12.86 -10.59 10.82
C VAL A 16 -11.84 -9.62 10.20
N PHE A 17 -12.12 -9.17 9.00
CA PHE A 17 -11.41 -8.08 8.34
C PHE A 17 -12.25 -6.80 8.47
N ILE A 18 -11.67 -5.78 9.10
CA ILE A 18 -12.26 -4.44 9.13
C ILE A 18 -11.99 -3.78 7.78
N SER A 19 -13.04 -3.30 7.11
CA SER A 19 -12.95 -2.56 5.87
C SER A 19 -13.63 -1.19 6.01
N GLN A 20 -12.84 -0.14 5.89
CA GLN A 20 -13.28 1.26 5.98
C GLN A 20 -13.02 2.03 4.69
N MET A 21 -12.01 1.60 3.90
CA MET A 21 -11.61 2.22 2.64
C MET A 21 -11.39 1.13 1.59
N SER A 22 -12.24 1.05 0.59
CA SER A 22 -12.17 0.00 -0.44
C SER A 22 -10.83 -0.05 -1.19
N ASN A 23 -10.18 1.10 -1.40
CA ASN A 23 -8.88 1.18 -2.06
C ASN A 23 -7.71 0.59 -1.24
N LEU A 24 -7.88 0.35 0.05
CA LEU A 24 -6.88 -0.32 0.89
C LEU A 24 -7.06 -1.84 0.95
N TRP A 25 -8.18 -2.36 0.44
CA TRP A 25 -8.48 -3.80 0.45
C TRP A 25 -7.42 -4.64 -0.28
N ILE A 26 -6.78 -4.08 -1.29
CA ILE A 26 -5.69 -4.71 -2.04
C ILE A 26 -4.57 -5.27 -1.13
N ASN A 27 -4.38 -4.69 0.05
CA ASN A 27 -3.37 -5.15 1.01
C ASN A 27 -3.74 -6.46 1.71
N VAL A 28 -5.01 -6.85 1.70
CA VAL A 28 -5.51 -8.05 2.38
C VAL A 28 -6.30 -8.99 1.47
N ASP A 29 -6.55 -8.60 0.22
CA ASP A 29 -7.39 -9.34 -0.71
C ASP A 29 -6.92 -10.78 -0.93
N ASP A 30 -5.65 -10.99 -1.24
CA ASP A 30 -5.08 -12.34 -1.44
C ASP A 30 -5.17 -13.17 -0.14
N LEU A 31 -4.95 -12.55 1.02
CA LEU A 31 -5.08 -13.23 2.31
C LEU A 31 -6.53 -13.61 2.60
N TYR A 32 -7.48 -12.70 2.37
CA TYR A 32 -8.91 -12.98 2.54
C TYR A 32 -9.35 -14.14 1.63
N ASN A 33 -8.99 -14.10 0.35
CA ASN A 33 -9.36 -15.12 -0.62
C ASN A 33 -8.81 -16.49 -0.26
N GLN A 34 -7.54 -16.59 0.15
CA GLN A 34 -6.95 -17.87 0.56
C GLN A 34 -7.56 -18.40 1.86
N LEU A 35 -7.83 -17.54 2.85
CA LEU A 35 -8.47 -17.94 4.10
C LEU A 35 -9.92 -18.36 3.90
N SER A 36 -10.67 -17.71 3.00
CA SER A 36 -12.06 -18.05 2.68
C SER A 36 -12.18 -19.43 2.01
N ASN A 37 -11.13 -19.86 1.32
CA ASN A 37 -11.06 -21.18 0.69
C ASN A 37 -10.41 -22.27 1.56
N ASP A 38 -9.97 -21.94 2.77
CA ASP A 38 -9.36 -22.90 3.70
C ASP A 38 -10.40 -23.38 4.73
N ASP A 39 -10.65 -24.68 4.77
CA ASP A 39 -11.66 -25.30 5.65
C ASP A 39 -11.44 -25.09 7.15
N GLN A 40 -10.26 -24.63 7.56
CA GLN A 40 -9.95 -24.34 8.96
C GLN A 40 -10.41 -22.95 9.42
N PHE A 41 -10.85 -22.11 8.47
CA PHE A 41 -11.22 -20.73 8.75
C PHE A 41 -12.64 -20.40 8.31
N GLU A 42 -13.21 -19.40 8.94
CA GLU A 42 -14.45 -18.74 8.58
C GLU A 42 -14.19 -17.24 8.56
N THR A 43 -14.27 -16.62 7.38
CA THR A 43 -13.93 -15.21 7.18
C THR A 43 -15.17 -14.33 7.17
N TYR A 44 -15.02 -13.13 7.71
CA TYR A 44 -16.04 -12.08 7.75
C TYR A 44 -15.44 -10.75 7.31
N VAL A 45 -16.22 -9.91 6.67
CA VAL A 45 -15.88 -8.52 6.36
C VAL A 45 -16.79 -7.60 7.15
N LEU A 46 -16.24 -6.82 8.05
CA LEU A 46 -16.95 -5.78 8.79
C LEU A 46 -16.74 -4.43 8.10
N MET A 47 -17.77 -3.96 7.40
CA MET A 47 -17.75 -2.69 6.69
C MET A 47 -18.04 -1.55 7.65
N ILE A 48 -17.06 -0.69 7.90
CA ILE A 48 -17.16 0.47 8.81
C ILE A 48 -17.24 1.76 7.97
N PRO A 49 -18.11 2.72 8.32
CA PRO A 49 -18.15 4.01 7.63
C PRO A 49 -16.86 4.79 7.80
N GLU A 50 -16.45 5.52 6.76
CA GLU A 50 -15.33 6.45 6.85
C GLU A 50 -15.64 7.58 7.85
N PHE A 51 -14.59 8.09 8.51
CA PHE A 51 -14.74 9.24 9.41
C PHE A 51 -14.46 10.53 8.65
N ASP A 52 -15.48 11.38 8.56
CA ASP A 52 -15.35 12.73 7.97
C ASP A 52 -14.83 13.72 9.02
N TYR A 53 -13.57 14.13 8.87
CA TYR A 53 -12.94 15.08 9.79
C TYR A 53 -13.56 16.46 9.78
N SER A 54 -14.07 16.90 8.64
CA SER A 54 -14.64 18.23 8.49
C SER A 54 -15.95 18.34 9.26
N LYS A 55 -16.73 17.27 9.26
CA LYS A 55 -18.01 17.15 9.96
C LYS A 55 -17.90 16.52 11.34
N LYS A 56 -16.76 15.86 11.64
CA LYS A 56 -16.52 15.08 12.87
C LYS A 56 -17.56 13.95 13.08
N GLU A 57 -17.98 13.32 12.01
CA GLU A 57 -18.97 12.24 12.02
C GLU A 57 -18.58 11.08 11.11
N PHE A 58 -19.25 9.95 11.26
CA PHE A 58 -19.08 8.78 10.38
C PHE A 58 -20.00 8.89 9.17
N ASP A 59 -19.42 8.73 7.96
CA ASP A 59 -20.17 8.74 6.71
C ASP A 59 -20.83 7.39 6.45
N ILE A 60 -22.03 7.23 7.00
CA ILE A 60 -22.85 6.01 6.84
C ILE A 60 -23.24 5.77 5.38
N GLN A 61 -23.40 6.85 4.59
CA GLN A 61 -23.75 6.72 3.18
C GLN A 61 -22.62 6.07 2.38
N THR A 62 -21.37 6.50 2.58
CA THR A 62 -20.21 5.90 1.93
C THR A 62 -20.08 4.41 2.26
N MET A 63 -20.34 3.99 3.51
CA MET A 63 -20.38 2.57 3.86
C MET A 63 -21.47 1.81 3.08
N ASN A 64 -22.68 2.38 2.99
CA ASN A 64 -23.83 1.73 2.36
C ASN A 64 -23.77 1.66 0.83
N THR A 65 -22.93 2.48 0.21
CA THR A 65 -22.74 2.55 -1.24
C THR A 65 -21.34 2.03 -1.62
N LYS A 66 -20.34 2.90 -1.60
CA LYS A 66 -18.99 2.63 -2.11
C LYS A 66 -18.36 1.36 -1.52
N ILE A 67 -18.37 1.21 -0.18
CA ILE A 67 -17.72 0.06 0.48
C ILE A 67 -18.57 -1.20 0.26
N TYR A 68 -19.87 -1.10 0.42
CA TYR A 68 -20.80 -2.22 0.19
C TYR A 68 -20.74 -2.72 -1.26
N ASP A 69 -20.82 -1.81 -2.24
CA ASP A 69 -20.81 -2.16 -3.66
C ASP A 69 -19.46 -2.79 -4.04
N PHE A 70 -18.35 -2.28 -3.49
CA PHE A 70 -17.04 -2.88 -3.68
C PHE A 70 -17.02 -4.35 -3.26
N HIS A 71 -17.41 -4.66 -2.02
CA HIS A 71 -17.38 -6.04 -1.52
C HIS A 71 -18.40 -6.94 -2.23
N LYS A 72 -19.55 -6.41 -2.61
CA LYS A 72 -20.57 -7.12 -3.40
C LYS A 72 -20.06 -7.48 -4.78
N ASN A 73 -19.42 -6.54 -5.48
CA ASN A 73 -18.89 -6.76 -6.83
C ASN A 73 -17.71 -7.76 -6.84
N HIS A 74 -16.97 -7.86 -5.74
CA HIS A 74 -15.90 -8.86 -5.56
C HIS A 74 -16.42 -10.19 -4.98
N ASN A 75 -17.73 -10.35 -4.79
CA ASN A 75 -18.37 -11.56 -4.24
C ASN A 75 -17.83 -11.99 -2.86
N HIS A 76 -17.39 -11.03 -2.04
CA HIS A 76 -16.93 -11.34 -0.69
C HIS A 76 -18.10 -11.87 0.17
N GLN A 77 -17.82 -12.98 0.84
CA GLN A 77 -18.83 -13.65 1.68
C GLN A 77 -18.86 -13.06 3.10
N ASN A 78 -19.98 -13.31 3.82
CA ASN A 78 -20.15 -12.88 5.22
C ASN A 78 -19.85 -11.40 5.45
N THR A 79 -20.33 -10.54 4.55
CA THR A 79 -20.21 -9.08 4.69
C THR A 79 -21.22 -8.54 5.67
N ILE A 80 -20.77 -7.70 6.61
CA ILE A 80 -21.59 -7.14 7.69
C ILE A 80 -21.46 -5.62 7.66
N LYS A 81 -22.57 -4.91 7.62
CA LYS A 81 -22.61 -3.47 7.85
C LYS A 81 -22.42 -3.20 9.34
N ALA A 82 -21.41 -2.42 9.68
CA ALA A 82 -21.11 -2.10 11.07
C ALA A 82 -22.17 -1.23 11.73
N PHE A 83 -22.94 -0.47 10.95
CA PHE A 83 -24.03 0.37 11.43
C PHE A 83 -25.28 0.13 10.60
N ASP A 84 -26.36 -0.28 11.26
CA ASP A 84 -27.66 -0.49 10.62
C ASP A 84 -28.79 -0.13 11.60
N GLN A 85 -29.86 0.48 11.08
CA GLN A 85 -31.07 0.86 11.86
C GLN A 85 -30.73 1.62 13.17
N GLY A 86 -29.74 2.53 13.12
CA GLY A 86 -29.35 3.36 14.26
C GLY A 86 -28.49 2.65 15.31
N LYS A 87 -27.99 1.44 15.04
CA LYS A 87 -27.20 0.65 16.00
C LYS A 87 -25.91 0.13 15.39
N TRP A 88 -24.86 0.12 16.20
CA TRP A 88 -23.62 -0.57 15.88
C TRP A 88 -23.79 -2.08 16.07
N PHE A 89 -23.26 -2.85 15.13
CA PHE A 89 -23.22 -4.32 15.22
C PHE A 89 -22.29 -4.75 16.37
N ASP A 90 -22.75 -5.62 17.27
CA ASP A 90 -21.89 -6.17 18.31
C ASP A 90 -21.01 -7.28 17.73
N LEU A 91 -19.72 -6.98 17.54
CA LEU A 91 -18.74 -7.90 16.99
C LEU A 91 -18.57 -9.20 17.82
N LYS A 92 -18.93 -9.18 19.10
CA LYS A 92 -18.93 -10.38 19.96
C LYS A 92 -19.90 -11.44 19.48
N ASN A 93 -20.96 -11.09 18.73
CA ASN A 93 -21.90 -12.04 18.17
C ASN A 93 -21.23 -13.01 17.16
N ILE A 94 -20.13 -12.59 16.51
CA ILE A 94 -19.31 -13.47 15.68
C ILE A 94 -18.44 -14.36 16.56
N ASN A 95 -18.02 -13.89 17.73
CA ASN A 95 -17.00 -14.51 18.59
C ASN A 95 -15.69 -14.75 17.81
N PRO A 96 -15.04 -13.68 17.29
CA PRO A 96 -13.88 -13.80 16.45
C PRO A 96 -12.63 -14.26 17.21
N ASP A 97 -11.84 -15.13 16.57
CA ASP A 97 -10.49 -15.48 17.05
C ASP A 97 -9.49 -14.37 16.71
N TYR A 98 -9.62 -13.80 15.50
CA TYR A 98 -8.74 -12.76 14.97
C TYR A 98 -9.53 -11.62 14.36
N VAL A 99 -9.05 -10.39 14.57
CA VAL A 99 -9.58 -9.17 13.91
C VAL A 99 -8.45 -8.41 13.27
N PHE A 100 -8.47 -8.31 11.94
CA PHE A 100 -7.53 -7.56 11.14
C PHE A 100 -7.97 -6.11 10.96
N TYR A 101 -7.07 -5.20 11.29
CA TYR A 101 -7.28 -3.76 11.14
C TYR A 101 -6.65 -3.25 9.85
N GLU A 102 -7.39 -2.47 9.10
CA GLU A 102 -6.96 -1.88 7.84
C GLU A 102 -5.92 -0.75 8.04
N ARG A 103 -6.07 0.03 9.14
CA ARG A 103 -5.18 1.16 9.48
C ARG A 103 -4.90 1.22 10.97
N PRO A 104 -3.73 1.74 11.39
CA PRO A 104 -3.35 1.76 12.80
C PRO A 104 -3.88 3.00 13.56
N TYR A 105 -5.10 3.47 13.24
CA TYR A 105 -5.64 4.73 13.77
C TYR A 105 -6.97 4.52 14.49
N SER A 106 -6.91 4.37 15.82
CA SER A 106 -8.12 4.22 16.66
C SER A 106 -9.05 5.43 16.64
N SER A 107 -8.55 6.62 16.29
CA SER A 107 -9.35 7.85 16.19
C SER A 107 -10.39 7.82 15.07
N TYR A 108 -10.18 7.00 14.05
CA TYR A 108 -11.09 6.83 12.90
C TYR A 108 -12.13 5.74 13.09
N LEU A 109 -12.14 5.08 14.23
CA LEU A 109 -13.02 3.95 14.51
C LEU A 109 -14.07 4.31 15.56
N PRO A 110 -15.32 3.83 15.40
CA PRO A 110 -16.31 3.81 16.47
C PRO A 110 -15.75 3.12 17.72
N ILE A 111 -16.24 3.51 18.90
CA ILE A 111 -15.72 2.99 20.17
C ILE A 111 -15.84 1.45 20.27
N GLU A 112 -16.86 0.89 19.65
CA GLU A 112 -17.14 -0.55 19.58
C GLU A 112 -16.02 -1.33 18.91
N TYR A 113 -15.36 -0.72 17.92
CA TYR A 113 -14.32 -1.33 17.08
C TYR A 113 -12.93 -0.82 17.35
N LYS A 114 -12.76 0.12 18.32
CA LYS A 114 -11.41 0.52 18.73
C LYS A 114 -10.63 -0.70 19.20
N ILE A 115 -9.34 -0.73 18.82
CA ILE A 115 -8.49 -1.87 19.17
C ILE A 115 -8.47 -2.15 20.67
N SER A 116 -8.54 -1.11 21.52
CA SER A 116 -8.62 -1.22 22.99
C SER A 116 -9.89 -1.91 23.48
N THR A 117 -10.97 -1.88 22.69
CA THR A 117 -12.22 -2.58 22.98
C THR A 117 -12.14 -4.04 22.52
N VAL A 118 -11.74 -4.25 21.26
CA VAL A 118 -11.71 -5.57 20.61
C VAL A 118 -10.64 -6.49 21.22
N SER A 119 -9.49 -5.94 21.62
CA SER A 119 -8.39 -6.72 22.24
C SER A 119 -8.78 -7.43 23.53
N LYS A 120 -9.91 -7.10 24.12
CA LYS A 120 -10.43 -7.74 25.34
C LYS A 120 -11.03 -9.13 25.09
N TYR A 121 -11.38 -9.45 23.83
CA TYR A 121 -12.07 -10.71 23.51
C TYR A 121 -11.59 -11.38 22.22
N ALA A 122 -10.78 -10.72 21.41
CA ALA A 122 -10.22 -11.28 20.19
C ALA A 122 -8.73 -10.90 20.03
N LYS A 123 -7.96 -11.72 19.33
CA LYS A 123 -6.59 -11.36 18.95
C LYS A 123 -6.62 -10.31 17.83
N THR A 124 -6.08 -9.14 18.09
CA THR A 124 -5.99 -8.05 17.13
C THR A 124 -4.75 -8.20 16.27
N CYS A 125 -4.92 -8.08 14.97
CA CYS A 125 -3.90 -8.25 13.95
C CYS A 125 -3.77 -6.97 13.11
N TYR A 126 -2.55 -6.67 12.68
CA TYR A 126 -2.30 -5.58 11.76
C TYR A 126 -1.24 -5.95 10.73
N LEU A 127 -1.56 -5.64 9.49
CA LEU A 127 -0.66 -5.62 8.35
C LEU A 127 -0.49 -4.15 7.93
N PRO A 128 0.73 -3.65 7.68
CA PRO A 128 0.91 -2.30 7.16
C PRO A 128 0.08 -2.10 5.88
N TYR A 129 -0.61 -0.96 5.76
CA TYR A 129 -1.39 -0.62 4.56
C TYR A 129 -0.54 0.03 3.46
N GLY A 130 0.73 0.26 3.74
CA GLY A 130 1.74 0.74 2.81
C GLY A 130 3.12 0.35 3.32
N TYR A 131 4.06 0.17 2.41
CA TYR A 131 5.45 -0.13 2.78
C TYR A 131 6.09 1.09 3.45
N GLU A 132 6.61 0.91 4.66
CA GLU A 132 7.18 2.01 5.43
C GLU A 132 8.57 2.41 4.92
N MET A 133 8.73 3.70 4.60
CA MET A 133 9.90 4.23 3.90
C MET A 133 10.72 5.24 4.72
N MET A 134 10.07 5.96 5.64
CA MET A 134 10.66 7.08 6.36
C MET A 134 10.73 6.80 7.86
N ASN A 135 11.88 7.11 8.48
CA ASN A 135 12.06 6.93 9.92
C ASN A 135 11.08 7.78 10.74
N TYR A 136 10.78 9.00 10.28
CA TYR A 136 9.79 9.87 10.92
C TYR A 136 8.40 9.22 11.04
N ILE A 137 7.98 8.49 10.01
CA ILE A 137 6.69 7.76 10.04
C ILE A 137 6.73 6.65 11.09
N PHE A 138 7.86 5.95 11.25
CA PHE A 138 8.01 4.98 12.33
C PHE A 138 7.83 5.62 13.72
N ASP A 139 8.44 6.78 13.95
CA ASP A 139 8.38 7.45 15.25
C ASP A 139 7.00 7.97 15.58
N THR A 140 6.25 8.44 14.60
CA THR A 140 4.91 9.02 14.78
C THR A 140 3.79 7.98 14.68
N SER A 141 3.80 7.14 13.65
CA SER A 141 2.72 6.19 13.35
C SER A 141 2.75 4.95 14.22
N LEU A 142 3.94 4.40 14.53
CA LEU A 142 4.07 3.20 15.34
C LEU A 142 4.08 3.47 16.87
N ASN A 143 3.99 4.73 17.28
CA ASN A 143 3.98 5.12 18.68
C ASN A 143 2.57 5.40 19.23
N VAL A 144 1.53 5.23 18.43
CA VAL A 144 0.15 5.50 18.83
C VAL A 144 -0.42 4.41 19.75
N ASP A 145 -1.48 4.77 20.48
CA ASP A 145 -2.20 3.85 21.39
C ASP A 145 -2.65 2.55 20.72
N PHE A 146 -2.88 2.58 19.41
CA PHE A 146 -3.23 1.40 18.63
C PHE A 146 -2.25 0.23 18.89
N PHE A 147 -0.94 0.48 18.81
CA PHE A 147 0.06 -0.56 19.00
C PHE A 147 0.14 -1.10 20.43
N ARG A 148 -0.40 -0.37 21.42
CA ARG A 148 -0.46 -0.85 22.82
C ARG A 148 -1.34 -2.09 22.96
N TYR A 149 -2.42 -2.17 22.17
CA TYR A 149 -3.42 -3.24 22.23
C TYR A 149 -3.32 -4.25 21.10
N LEU A 150 -2.27 -4.16 20.28
CA LEU A 150 -2.04 -5.07 19.17
C LEU A 150 -1.41 -6.38 19.66
N HIS A 151 -2.02 -7.52 19.27
CA HIS A 151 -1.50 -8.85 19.62
C HIS A 151 -0.49 -9.37 18.59
N ILE A 152 -0.80 -9.22 17.29
CA ILE A 152 0.06 -9.70 16.20
C ILE A 152 0.31 -8.58 15.22
N PHE A 153 1.58 -8.24 15.04
CA PHE A 153 2.05 -7.36 13.98
C PHE A 153 2.78 -8.19 12.92
N PHE A 154 2.25 -8.19 11.71
CA PHE A 154 2.88 -8.80 10.55
C PHE A 154 3.77 -7.76 9.90
N ALA A 155 5.07 -7.87 10.10
CA ALA A 155 6.02 -6.89 9.61
C ALA A 155 6.30 -7.10 8.12
N ASP A 156 6.30 -6.02 7.37
CA ASP A 156 6.59 -5.98 5.94
C ASP A 156 8.09 -6.11 5.64
N SER A 157 8.93 -5.70 6.58
CA SER A 157 10.38 -5.67 6.45
C SER A 157 11.11 -5.92 7.76
N TYR A 158 12.39 -6.25 7.68
CA TYR A 158 13.24 -6.39 8.86
C TYR A 158 13.38 -5.07 9.65
N VAL A 159 13.20 -3.93 8.98
CA VAL A 159 13.25 -2.62 9.62
C VAL A 159 12.05 -2.43 10.52
N THR A 160 10.84 -2.67 10.01
CA THR A 160 9.60 -2.57 10.79
C THR A 160 9.54 -3.62 11.90
N GLU A 161 10.03 -4.84 11.64
CA GLU A 161 10.13 -5.89 12.65
C GLU A 161 11.02 -5.45 13.81
N SER A 162 12.25 -5.00 13.51
CA SER A 162 13.22 -4.55 14.50
C SER A 162 12.69 -3.38 15.32
N PHE A 163 12.10 -2.39 14.62
CA PHE A 163 11.56 -1.21 15.24
C PHE A 163 10.43 -1.56 16.23
N ASN A 164 9.45 -2.38 15.83
CA ASN A 164 8.34 -2.76 16.69
C ASN A 164 8.80 -3.58 17.90
N LYS A 165 9.76 -4.49 17.72
CA LYS A 165 10.36 -5.27 18.82
C LYS A 165 11.06 -4.38 19.83
N LYS A 166 11.84 -3.39 19.37
CA LYS A 166 12.56 -2.44 20.25
C LYS A 166 11.61 -1.53 21.05
N ARG A 167 10.47 -1.16 20.48
CA ARG A 167 9.48 -0.28 21.13
C ARG A 167 8.65 -0.97 22.20
N ALA A 168 8.51 -2.28 22.18
CA ALA A 168 7.70 -3.04 23.14
C ALA A 168 8.39 -4.31 23.64
N PRO A 169 9.64 -4.24 24.15
CA PRO A 169 10.43 -5.44 24.48
C PRO A 169 9.78 -6.28 25.60
N LEU A 170 9.15 -5.64 26.57
CA LEU A 170 8.47 -6.35 27.67
C LEU A 170 7.23 -7.12 27.16
N SER A 171 6.42 -6.49 26.30
CA SER A 171 5.23 -7.14 25.73
C SER A 171 5.59 -8.37 24.90
N HIS A 172 6.70 -8.29 24.12
CA HIS A 172 7.21 -9.44 23.37
C HIS A 172 7.71 -10.54 24.28
N ARG A 173 8.50 -10.20 25.31
CA ARG A 173 9.04 -11.17 26.27
C ARG A 173 7.93 -11.89 27.06
N LEU A 174 6.85 -11.20 27.38
CA LEU A 174 5.69 -11.76 28.06
C LEU A 174 4.71 -12.51 27.14
N GLY A 175 4.97 -12.54 25.83
CA GLY A 175 4.08 -13.17 24.85
C GLY A 175 2.75 -12.43 24.61
N LEU A 176 2.62 -11.20 25.12
CA LEU A 176 1.43 -10.36 24.94
C LEU A 176 1.37 -9.76 23.52
N ARG A 177 2.50 -9.67 22.84
CA ARG A 177 2.63 -9.22 21.46
C ARG A 177 3.58 -10.12 20.71
N LYS A 178 3.21 -10.42 19.45
CA LYS A 178 4.09 -11.05 18.47
C LYS A 178 4.35 -10.10 17.33
N THR A 179 5.59 -9.95 16.91
CA THR A 179 5.98 -9.28 15.67
C THR A 179 6.69 -10.31 14.81
N ILE A 180 6.17 -10.51 13.61
CA ILE A 180 6.60 -11.60 12.72
C ILE A 180 6.86 -11.01 11.35
N LEU A 181 8.07 -11.18 10.86
CA LEU A 181 8.44 -10.80 9.49
C LEU A 181 7.79 -11.77 8.51
N THR A 182 6.83 -11.28 7.75
CA THR A 182 6.11 -12.06 6.73
C THR A 182 6.32 -11.54 5.32
N GLY A 183 6.76 -10.30 5.19
CA GLY A 183 6.71 -9.51 3.97
C GLY A 183 5.38 -8.76 3.83
N HIS A 184 5.25 -7.96 2.79
CA HIS A 184 4.04 -7.18 2.51
C HIS A 184 3.11 -7.96 1.56
N PRO A 185 1.82 -8.18 1.89
CA PRO A 185 0.91 -9.00 1.07
C PRO A 185 0.75 -8.50 -0.37
N ILE A 186 0.88 -7.19 -0.58
CA ILE A 186 0.82 -6.58 -1.91
C ILE A 186 1.83 -7.19 -2.89
N PHE A 187 2.96 -7.71 -2.40
CA PHE A 187 3.98 -8.31 -3.25
C PHE A 187 3.49 -9.60 -3.93
N ASN A 188 2.62 -10.37 -3.26
CA ASN A 188 2.01 -11.55 -3.88
C ASN A 188 1.13 -11.17 -5.07
N ALA A 189 0.26 -10.17 -4.88
CA ALA A 189 -0.61 -9.67 -5.93
C ALA A 189 0.22 -9.03 -7.07
N PHE A 190 1.24 -8.25 -6.70
CA PHE A 190 2.15 -7.63 -7.66
C PHE A 190 2.84 -8.66 -8.56
N ASN A 191 3.38 -9.75 -7.99
CA ASN A 191 4.03 -10.78 -8.78
C ASN A 191 3.07 -11.55 -9.70
N LYS A 192 1.81 -11.75 -9.29
CA LYS A 192 0.79 -12.38 -10.16
C LYS A 192 0.48 -11.52 -11.38
N ALA A 193 0.45 -10.20 -11.22
CA ALA A 193 0.15 -9.25 -12.28
C ALA A 193 1.20 -9.19 -13.40
N GLN A 194 2.37 -9.82 -13.24
CA GLN A 194 3.42 -9.86 -14.26
C GLN A 194 2.95 -10.47 -15.60
N SER A 195 2.03 -11.41 -15.55
CA SER A 195 1.50 -12.12 -16.73
C SER A 195 0.14 -11.58 -17.21
N GLU A 196 -0.35 -10.50 -16.60
CA GLU A 196 -1.64 -9.90 -16.95
C GLU A 196 -1.45 -8.76 -17.98
N ASP A 197 -2.49 -8.52 -18.78
CA ASP A 197 -2.48 -7.44 -19.77
C ASP A 197 -2.49 -6.06 -19.11
N ASN A 198 -1.83 -5.10 -19.75
CA ASN A 198 -1.79 -3.73 -19.28
C ASN A 198 -2.99 -2.91 -19.79
N LEU A 199 -3.40 -1.89 -19.00
CA LEU A 199 -4.54 -1.02 -19.33
C LEU A 199 -4.18 0.13 -20.29
N PHE A 200 -2.90 0.51 -20.38
CA PHE A 200 -2.45 1.72 -21.06
C PHE A 200 -1.61 1.45 -22.31
N TRP A 201 -0.88 0.35 -22.33
CA TRP A 201 0.01 0.01 -23.44
C TRP A 201 -0.32 -1.38 -23.98
N ASP A 202 -0.41 -1.49 -25.29
CA ASP A 202 -0.52 -2.79 -25.96
C ASP A 202 0.78 -3.60 -25.77
N ASN A 203 0.69 -4.91 -25.75
CA ASN A 203 1.84 -5.80 -25.55
C ASN A 203 2.90 -5.64 -26.66
N ASP A 204 2.48 -5.28 -27.89
CA ASP A 204 3.34 -5.04 -29.04
C ASP A 204 3.84 -3.61 -29.17
N ASP A 205 3.50 -2.74 -28.21
CA ASP A 205 3.92 -1.34 -28.22
C ASP A 205 5.44 -1.21 -28.04
N GLN A 206 6.08 -0.60 -29.03
CA GLN A 206 7.54 -0.39 -29.09
C GLN A 206 7.99 0.94 -28.46
N HIS A 207 7.08 1.68 -27.81
CA HIS A 207 7.43 2.92 -27.15
C HIS A 207 8.31 2.70 -25.93
N PHE A 208 9.16 3.68 -25.63
CA PHE A 208 9.84 3.79 -24.34
C PHE A 208 8.83 4.29 -23.29
N LYS A 209 8.46 3.42 -22.38
CA LYS A 209 7.31 3.52 -21.48
C LYS A 209 7.72 4.09 -20.13
N ILE A 210 7.31 5.32 -19.86
CA ILE A 210 7.67 6.09 -18.67
C ILE A 210 6.48 6.10 -17.72
N ILE A 211 6.71 5.81 -16.44
CA ILE A 211 5.77 6.10 -15.35
C ILE A 211 6.28 7.33 -14.63
N TRP A 212 5.41 8.31 -14.42
CA TRP A 212 5.69 9.44 -13.57
C TRP A 212 4.70 9.49 -12.40
N ALA A 213 5.22 9.31 -11.17
CA ALA A 213 4.44 9.23 -9.96
C ALA A 213 4.91 10.24 -8.91
N PRO A 214 4.50 11.51 -9.03
CA PRO A 214 4.88 12.56 -8.09
C PRO A 214 4.09 12.43 -6.77
N ARG A 215 4.71 12.90 -5.69
CA ARG A 215 4.11 12.92 -4.36
C ARG A 215 3.04 14.00 -4.23
N TRP A 216 2.18 13.83 -3.23
CA TRP A 216 0.99 14.65 -3.01
C TRP A 216 1.20 15.92 -2.18
N THR A 217 2.40 16.18 -1.67
CA THR A 217 2.65 17.30 -0.75
C THR A 217 4.00 17.95 -1.01
N ILE A 218 4.05 19.27 -0.82
CA ILE A 218 5.30 20.03 -0.80
C ILE A 218 5.98 20.04 0.57
N ASP A 219 5.32 19.52 1.61
CA ASP A 219 5.91 19.41 2.94
C ASP A 219 7.10 18.46 2.92
N THR A 220 8.29 19.00 3.16
CA THR A 220 9.55 18.26 3.12
C THR A 220 9.66 17.22 4.23
N GLN A 221 9.00 17.45 5.39
CA GLN A 221 8.92 16.44 6.45
C GLN A 221 8.11 15.20 6.01
N LEU A 222 7.20 15.38 5.06
CA LEU A 222 6.39 14.32 4.47
C LEU A 222 6.91 13.88 3.09
N GLY A 223 8.11 14.24 2.69
CA GLY A 223 8.78 13.76 1.50
C GLY A 223 8.87 14.75 0.34
N GLY A 224 8.18 15.88 0.40
CA GLY A 224 8.20 16.89 -0.67
C GLY A 224 7.66 16.39 -2.03
N SER A 225 7.55 17.26 -3.02
CA SER A 225 7.10 16.90 -4.37
C SER A 225 7.69 17.80 -5.43
N ASN A 226 8.10 17.22 -6.55
CA ASN A 226 8.53 17.93 -7.76
C ASN A 226 7.39 18.13 -8.77
N PHE A 227 6.12 17.83 -8.44
CA PHE A 227 5.00 17.92 -9.37
C PHE A 227 4.91 19.31 -10.04
N LEU A 228 4.87 20.38 -9.23
CA LEU A 228 4.65 21.73 -9.75
C LEU A 228 5.79 22.23 -10.65
N THR A 229 7.01 21.73 -10.43
CA THR A 229 8.20 22.12 -11.21
C THR A 229 8.39 21.27 -12.46
N TYR A 230 7.96 20.00 -12.45
CA TYR A 230 8.23 19.05 -13.54
C TYR A 230 7.05 18.77 -14.46
N LYS A 231 5.82 19.16 -14.08
CA LYS A 231 4.59 18.76 -14.78
C LYS A 231 4.54 19.09 -16.27
N ASP A 232 5.06 20.24 -16.66
CA ASP A 232 5.08 20.64 -18.06
C ASP A 232 6.32 20.07 -18.77
N ASN A 233 7.47 20.09 -18.13
CA ASN A 233 8.72 19.58 -18.70
C ASN A 233 8.65 18.10 -19.12
N ILE A 234 8.03 17.24 -18.29
CA ILE A 234 7.95 15.80 -18.60
C ILE A 234 6.99 15.51 -19.77
N VAL A 235 5.91 16.27 -19.86
CA VAL A 235 4.99 16.20 -21.02
C VAL A 235 5.73 16.64 -22.29
N ASP A 236 6.38 17.81 -22.24
CA ASP A 236 7.17 18.32 -23.37
C ASP A 236 8.27 17.34 -23.80
N TYR A 237 8.94 16.66 -22.85
CA TYR A 237 9.93 15.64 -23.16
C TYR A 237 9.34 14.46 -23.94
N VAL A 238 8.17 13.99 -23.56
CA VAL A 238 7.50 12.87 -24.23
C VAL A 238 7.03 13.27 -25.62
N GLU A 239 6.42 14.44 -25.77
CA GLU A 239 5.87 14.92 -27.04
C GLU A 239 6.94 15.18 -28.12
N LYS A 240 8.20 15.44 -27.72
CA LYS A 240 9.33 15.65 -28.66
C LYS A 240 9.72 14.38 -29.43
N ASP A 241 9.33 13.18 -28.96
CA ASP A 241 9.67 11.92 -29.65
C ASP A 241 8.47 10.97 -29.64
N LYS A 242 7.98 10.62 -30.84
CA LYS A 242 6.84 9.72 -31.02
C LYS A 242 7.08 8.28 -30.52
N LYS A 243 8.30 7.94 -30.18
CA LYS A 243 8.67 6.64 -29.59
C LYS A 243 8.61 6.64 -28.06
N ARG A 244 8.04 7.66 -27.43
CA ARG A 244 7.88 7.77 -25.99
C ARG A 244 6.41 7.72 -25.61
N SER A 245 6.12 7.16 -24.45
CA SER A 245 4.79 7.23 -23.85
C SER A 245 4.90 7.42 -22.34
N LEU A 246 3.92 8.09 -21.76
CA LEU A 246 3.89 8.48 -20.34
C LEU A 246 2.59 8.03 -19.70
N VAL A 247 2.69 7.27 -18.62
CA VAL A 247 1.61 7.14 -17.63
C VAL A 247 1.89 8.10 -16.48
N PHE A 248 1.05 9.10 -16.34
CA PHE A 248 1.03 10.00 -15.20
C PHE A 248 0.14 9.42 -14.09
N ARG A 249 0.76 9.05 -12.99
CA ARG A 249 0.09 8.46 -11.83
C ARG A 249 0.35 9.30 -10.57
N PRO A 250 -0.33 10.44 -10.39
CA PRO A 250 -0.21 11.23 -9.17
C PRO A 250 -0.83 10.47 -7.99
N HIS A 251 -0.35 10.77 -6.80
CA HIS A 251 -1.01 10.28 -5.59
C HIS A 251 -2.46 10.82 -5.52
N PRO A 252 -3.46 10.05 -5.05
CA PRO A 252 -4.87 10.48 -5.02
C PRO A 252 -5.15 11.82 -4.32
N LEU A 253 -4.28 12.23 -3.41
CA LEU A 253 -4.41 13.50 -2.68
C LEU A 253 -3.71 14.69 -3.38
N THR A 254 -2.96 14.49 -4.47
CA THR A 254 -2.11 15.52 -5.08
C THR A 254 -2.89 16.78 -5.41
N PHE A 255 -3.88 16.70 -6.24
CA PHE A 255 -4.63 17.88 -6.67
C PHE A 255 -5.44 18.52 -5.54
N LYS A 256 -6.14 17.68 -4.74
CA LYS A 256 -6.90 18.18 -3.59
C LYS A 256 -6.01 18.97 -2.64
N ASN A 257 -4.81 18.47 -2.33
CA ASN A 257 -3.89 19.12 -1.42
C ASN A 257 -3.32 20.41 -2.02
N PHE A 258 -2.87 20.38 -3.27
CA PHE A 258 -2.28 21.58 -3.90
C PHE A 258 -3.31 22.69 -4.13
N ILE A 259 -4.56 22.34 -4.47
CA ILE A 259 -5.66 23.31 -4.55
C ILE A 259 -5.94 23.90 -3.15
N SER A 260 -6.03 23.07 -2.12
CA SER A 260 -6.30 23.54 -0.75
C SER A 260 -5.22 24.48 -0.21
N LEU A 261 -3.99 24.34 -0.67
CA LEU A 261 -2.84 25.20 -0.35
C LEU A 261 -2.75 26.44 -1.26
N GLY A 262 -3.62 26.59 -2.24
CA GLY A 262 -3.59 27.70 -3.22
C GLY A 262 -2.40 27.67 -4.18
N LEU A 263 -1.79 26.51 -4.40
CA LEU A 263 -0.61 26.34 -5.26
C LEU A 263 -0.99 26.09 -6.72
N ILE A 264 -2.19 25.62 -6.96
CA ILE A 264 -2.80 25.40 -8.28
C ILE A 264 -4.32 25.54 -8.14
N THR A 265 -4.98 26.04 -9.17
CA THR A 265 -6.43 26.14 -9.21
C THR A 265 -7.07 24.89 -9.83
N SER A 266 -8.38 24.69 -9.62
CA SER A 266 -9.13 23.61 -10.29
C SER A 266 -9.06 23.75 -11.81
N ASP A 267 -9.19 24.97 -12.34
CA ASP A 267 -9.16 25.23 -13.79
C ASP A 267 -7.80 24.86 -14.41
N GLU A 268 -6.71 25.17 -13.70
CA GLU A 268 -5.36 24.77 -14.14
C GLU A 268 -5.16 23.24 -14.10
N VAL A 269 -5.73 22.53 -13.12
CA VAL A 269 -5.73 21.06 -13.09
C VAL A 269 -6.49 20.51 -14.28
N ASP A 270 -7.70 21.02 -14.57
CA ASP A 270 -8.52 20.57 -15.68
C ASP A 270 -7.85 20.86 -17.02
N GLU A 271 -7.18 22.00 -17.17
CA GLU A 271 -6.38 22.33 -18.35
C GLU A 271 -5.20 21.36 -18.53
N TYR A 272 -4.49 21.08 -17.45
CA TYR A 272 -3.38 20.14 -17.48
C TYR A 272 -3.84 18.73 -17.88
N LEU A 273 -4.93 18.23 -17.28
CA LEU A 273 -5.45 16.89 -17.57
C LEU A 273 -6.05 16.75 -18.99
N ARG A 274 -6.50 17.83 -19.59
CA ARG A 274 -6.92 17.82 -21.01
C ARG A 274 -5.79 17.45 -21.97
N LYS A 275 -4.52 17.70 -21.63
CA LYS A 275 -3.36 17.25 -22.43
C LYS A 275 -3.36 15.71 -22.55
N PHE A 276 -3.72 15.01 -21.49
CA PHE A 276 -3.77 13.54 -21.46
C PHE A 276 -4.99 12.94 -22.19
N GLN A 277 -6.04 13.70 -22.39
CA GLN A 277 -7.22 13.25 -23.14
C GLN A 277 -7.04 13.37 -24.66
N ASN A 278 -6.17 14.26 -25.12
CA ASN A 278 -6.01 14.62 -26.52
C ASN A 278 -4.69 14.13 -27.15
N ASN A 279 -3.90 13.31 -26.42
CA ASN A 279 -2.60 12.86 -26.89
C ASN A 279 -2.43 11.35 -26.62
N GLU A 280 -2.23 10.59 -27.69
CA GLU A 280 -2.08 9.12 -27.66
C GLU A 280 -0.81 8.62 -26.93
N GLN A 281 0.15 9.52 -26.66
CA GLN A 281 1.37 9.19 -25.90
C GLN A 281 1.19 9.38 -24.40
N LEU A 282 0.10 10.04 -23.95
CA LEU A 282 -0.09 10.48 -22.57
C LEU A 282 -1.30 9.78 -21.95
N TYR A 283 -1.10 9.10 -20.84
CA TYR A 283 -2.15 8.39 -20.11
C TYR A 283 -2.23 8.91 -18.67
N TYR A 284 -3.45 9.17 -18.21
CA TYR A 284 -3.71 9.56 -16.82
C TYR A 284 -4.27 8.38 -16.03
N ASP A 285 -3.52 7.90 -15.07
CA ASP A 285 -3.88 6.74 -14.25
C ASP A 285 -4.42 7.15 -12.88
N GLN A 286 -5.70 6.87 -12.64
CA GLN A 286 -6.40 7.04 -11.37
C GLN A 286 -6.87 5.70 -10.78
N THR A 287 -6.49 4.60 -11.38
CA THR A 287 -6.94 3.27 -10.96
C THR A 287 -6.35 2.88 -9.61
N SER A 288 -7.01 1.99 -8.90
CA SER A 288 -6.45 1.38 -7.69
C SER A 288 -5.40 0.31 -8.03
N GLU A 289 -5.49 -0.26 -9.24
CA GLU A 289 -4.56 -1.25 -9.76
C GLU A 289 -3.45 -0.55 -10.56
N TYR A 290 -2.18 -0.85 -10.23
CA TYR A 290 -1.00 -0.28 -10.90
C TYR A 290 0.07 -1.32 -11.20
N PHE A 291 -0.17 -2.58 -10.86
CA PHE A 291 0.85 -3.61 -10.92
C PHE A 291 1.21 -3.96 -12.35
N THR A 292 0.21 -4.12 -13.20
CA THR A 292 0.42 -4.40 -14.64
C THR A 292 1.17 -3.25 -15.30
N THR A 293 0.82 -2.01 -14.98
CA THR A 293 1.50 -0.82 -15.49
C THR A 293 2.98 -0.80 -15.11
N PHE A 294 3.33 -1.20 -13.88
CA PHE A 294 4.72 -1.29 -13.45
C PHE A 294 5.48 -2.38 -14.20
N TRP A 295 4.87 -3.55 -14.38
CA TRP A 295 5.51 -4.65 -15.10
C TRP A 295 5.73 -4.33 -16.59
N HIS A 296 4.86 -3.53 -17.21
CA HIS A 296 4.93 -3.19 -18.62
C HIS A 296 5.68 -1.87 -18.93
N SER A 297 6.07 -1.08 -17.94
CA SER A 297 6.88 0.12 -18.13
C SER A 297 8.37 -0.19 -18.32
N ASP A 298 9.16 0.80 -18.75
CA ASP A 298 10.61 0.72 -18.87
C ASP A 298 11.33 1.45 -17.73
N VAL A 299 10.74 2.52 -17.22
CA VAL A 299 11.33 3.36 -16.17
C VAL A 299 10.29 4.00 -15.27
N PHE A 300 10.62 4.14 -14.00
CA PHE A 300 9.87 4.91 -13.01
C PHE A 300 10.56 6.24 -12.73
N VAL A 301 9.81 7.32 -12.78
CA VAL A 301 10.24 8.68 -12.40
C VAL A 301 9.38 9.15 -11.25
N GLY A 302 9.96 9.58 -10.15
CA GLY A 302 9.16 10.10 -9.04
C GLY A 302 9.94 10.50 -7.80
N ASP A 303 9.20 11.11 -6.89
CA ASP A 303 9.65 11.47 -5.55
C ASP A 303 9.55 10.24 -4.64
N ILE A 304 9.91 10.37 -3.35
CA ILE A 304 9.75 9.27 -2.39
C ILE A 304 8.28 8.80 -2.31
N SER A 305 8.07 7.50 -2.47
CA SER A 305 6.71 6.92 -2.48
C SER A 305 6.69 5.46 -2.01
N SER A 306 5.61 5.06 -1.31
CA SER A 306 5.40 3.67 -0.84
C SER A 306 5.25 2.64 -1.95
N ILE A 307 5.07 3.07 -3.19
CA ILE A 307 5.00 2.19 -4.36
C ILE A 307 6.39 1.85 -4.94
N ILE A 308 7.45 2.58 -4.56
CA ILE A 308 8.82 2.35 -5.04
C ILE A 308 9.30 0.91 -4.76
N PRO A 309 9.08 0.31 -3.56
CA PRO A 309 9.48 -1.07 -3.32
C PRO A 309 8.83 -2.08 -4.27
N CYS A 310 7.54 -1.88 -4.62
CA CYS A 310 6.89 -2.69 -5.66
C CYS A 310 7.55 -2.51 -7.03
N TYR A 311 7.83 -1.27 -7.43
CA TYR A 311 8.52 -1.03 -8.68
C TYR A 311 9.91 -1.65 -8.70
N PHE A 312 10.64 -1.55 -7.60
CA PHE A 312 11.98 -2.11 -7.45
C PHE A 312 12.02 -3.64 -7.66
N LEU A 313 10.93 -4.36 -7.35
CA LEU A 313 10.80 -5.78 -7.62
C LEU A 313 10.83 -6.12 -9.12
N THR A 314 10.47 -5.19 -10.00
CA THR A 314 10.59 -5.38 -11.45
C THR A 314 12.05 -5.49 -11.90
N GLY A 315 13.00 -4.99 -11.12
CA GLY A 315 14.40 -4.86 -11.47
C GLY A 315 14.71 -3.73 -12.47
N LYS A 316 13.70 -2.94 -12.84
CA LYS A 316 13.80 -1.84 -13.82
C LYS A 316 14.34 -0.57 -13.19
N PRO A 317 14.87 0.38 -14.01
CA PRO A 317 15.44 1.61 -13.51
C PRO A 317 14.42 2.51 -12.81
N ILE A 318 14.88 3.17 -11.75
CA ILE A 318 14.14 4.19 -11.01
C ILE A 318 14.93 5.47 -11.12
N ILE A 319 14.27 6.57 -11.50
CA ILE A 319 14.79 7.93 -11.39
C ILE A 319 14.16 8.56 -10.16
N TYR A 320 14.96 8.67 -9.11
CA TYR A 320 14.54 9.32 -7.87
C TYR A 320 14.77 10.83 -7.99
N CYS A 321 13.66 11.56 -8.02
CA CYS A 321 13.67 13.02 -8.07
C CYS A 321 13.82 13.55 -6.65
N HIS A 322 15.02 14.08 -6.33
CA HIS A 322 15.29 14.60 -5.00
C HIS A 322 14.40 15.80 -4.66
N THR A 323 13.97 15.82 -3.42
CA THR A 323 13.36 16.97 -2.74
C THR A 323 14.23 17.32 -1.55
N ASP A 324 13.97 18.44 -0.87
CA ASP A 324 14.68 18.80 0.37
C ASP A 324 14.32 17.87 1.56
N ALA A 325 13.47 16.90 1.35
CA ALA A 325 13.10 15.92 2.35
C ALA A 325 14.20 14.87 2.55
N VAL A 326 14.59 14.62 3.78
CA VAL A 326 15.68 13.68 4.07
C VAL A 326 15.38 12.91 5.35
N ASP A 327 14.61 11.83 5.28
CA ASP A 327 14.54 10.86 6.38
C ASP A 327 14.21 9.44 5.89
N ASP A 328 14.92 8.99 4.87
CA ASP A 328 14.76 7.64 4.33
C ASP A 328 15.20 6.58 5.34
N ASN A 329 14.46 5.49 5.44
CA ASN A 329 14.91 4.33 6.20
C ASN A 329 16.02 3.57 5.44
N ASP A 330 16.66 2.60 6.13
CA ASP A 330 17.80 1.87 5.58
C ASP A 330 17.48 1.12 4.28
N ILE A 331 16.27 0.65 4.08
CA ILE A 331 15.86 -0.04 2.84
C ILE A 331 15.79 0.97 1.69
N MET A 332 15.17 2.12 1.91
CA MET A 332 15.05 3.16 0.89
C MET A 332 16.42 3.74 0.53
N LYS A 333 17.31 3.97 1.51
CA LYS A 333 18.69 4.38 1.24
C LYS A 333 19.41 3.39 0.35
N LYS A 334 19.25 2.09 0.58
CA LYS A 334 19.83 1.04 -0.28
C LYS A 334 19.21 1.07 -1.68
N ILE A 335 17.90 1.15 -1.83
CA ILE A 335 17.22 1.24 -3.13
C ILE A 335 17.72 2.47 -3.90
N PHE A 336 17.77 3.64 -3.27
CA PHE A 336 18.23 4.87 -3.91
C PHE A 336 19.73 4.85 -4.28
N SER A 337 20.55 4.07 -3.56
CA SER A 337 21.98 3.90 -3.92
C SER A 337 22.21 3.18 -5.25
N VAL A 338 21.20 2.45 -5.76
CA VAL A 338 21.20 1.77 -7.06
C VAL A 338 20.14 2.31 -8.03
N SER A 339 19.56 3.45 -7.70
CA SER A 339 18.66 4.25 -8.54
C SER A 339 19.41 5.45 -9.13
N TYR A 340 18.86 6.01 -10.18
CA TYR A 340 19.35 7.28 -10.75
C TYR A 340 18.82 8.44 -9.93
N ASN A 341 19.73 9.28 -9.43
CA ASN A 341 19.39 10.42 -8.59
C ASN A 341 19.35 11.69 -9.44
N ALA A 342 18.19 12.33 -9.52
CA ALA A 342 17.96 13.57 -10.24
C ALA A 342 17.69 14.73 -9.27
N TYR A 343 18.39 15.83 -9.43
CA TYR A 343 18.27 17.05 -8.63
C TYR A 343 17.64 18.20 -9.42
N SER A 344 17.46 18.00 -10.73
CA SER A 344 16.82 18.91 -11.65
C SER A 344 16.06 18.12 -12.72
N PHE A 345 15.23 18.79 -13.52
CA PHE A 345 14.57 18.13 -14.64
C PHE A 345 15.56 17.80 -15.76
N GLU A 346 16.60 18.58 -15.92
CA GLU A 346 17.69 18.32 -16.88
C GLU A 346 18.41 16.99 -16.57
N ASP A 347 18.58 16.66 -15.30
CA ASP A 347 19.10 15.33 -14.90
C ASP A 347 18.14 14.22 -15.32
N VAL A 348 16.81 14.41 -15.08
CA VAL A 348 15.78 13.45 -15.49
C VAL A 348 15.82 13.22 -16.99
N GLU A 349 15.83 14.31 -17.80
CA GLU A 349 15.84 14.25 -19.26
C GLU A 349 17.08 13.49 -19.78
N LYS A 350 18.26 13.79 -19.25
CA LYS A 350 19.50 13.09 -19.61
C LYS A 350 19.45 11.60 -19.29
N ILE A 351 19.00 11.25 -18.09
CA ILE A 351 18.92 9.83 -17.66
C ILE A 351 17.89 9.09 -18.52
N LEU A 352 16.73 9.68 -18.78
CA LEU A 352 15.72 9.08 -19.66
C LEU A 352 16.26 8.81 -21.07
N LEU A 353 17.02 9.75 -21.62
CA LEU A 353 17.65 9.59 -22.93
C LEU A 353 18.68 8.46 -22.93
N ASP A 354 19.52 8.37 -21.91
CA ASP A 354 20.50 7.28 -21.77
C ASP A 354 19.79 5.92 -21.69
N LEU A 355 18.76 5.79 -20.86
CA LEU A 355 17.98 4.56 -20.70
C LEU A 355 17.24 4.16 -21.99
N GLN A 356 16.64 5.11 -22.71
CA GLN A 356 16.00 4.89 -24.02
C GLN A 356 17.01 4.34 -25.05
N ASN A 357 18.28 4.74 -24.95
CA ASN A 357 19.38 4.24 -25.79
C ASN A 357 20.02 2.92 -25.25
N GLY A 358 19.43 2.30 -24.23
CA GLY A 358 19.92 1.04 -23.66
C GLY A 358 21.10 1.20 -22.70
N ILE A 359 21.43 2.40 -22.27
CA ILE A 359 22.55 2.69 -21.35
C ILE A 359 22.04 2.64 -19.91
N ASP A 360 22.25 1.51 -19.22
CA ASP A 360 21.86 1.28 -17.82
C ASP A 360 23.01 0.73 -16.99
N PRO A 361 23.99 1.56 -16.59
CA PRO A 361 25.19 1.13 -15.85
C PRO A 361 24.89 0.62 -14.42
N LEU A 362 23.70 0.89 -13.88
CA LEU A 362 23.29 0.44 -12.54
C LEU A 362 22.54 -0.91 -12.55
N LYS A 363 22.23 -1.48 -13.72
CA LYS A 363 21.40 -2.68 -13.86
C LYS A 363 21.84 -3.85 -12.98
N GLU A 364 23.11 -4.25 -13.12
CA GLU A 364 23.65 -5.39 -12.37
C GLU A 364 23.61 -5.18 -10.84
N LYS A 365 23.97 -3.97 -10.40
CA LYS A 365 23.94 -3.62 -8.97
C LYS A 365 22.49 -3.63 -8.44
N ARG A 366 21.55 -3.12 -9.23
CA ARG A 366 20.13 -3.06 -8.89
C ARG A 366 19.53 -4.46 -8.77
N LEU A 367 19.80 -5.35 -9.72
CA LEU A 367 19.32 -6.73 -9.69
C LEU A 367 19.86 -7.50 -8.49
N LYS A 368 21.17 -7.36 -8.22
CA LYS A 368 21.78 -7.98 -7.04
C LYS A 368 21.16 -7.49 -5.73
N LEU A 369 21.00 -6.19 -5.57
CA LEU A 369 20.38 -5.63 -4.36
C LEU A 369 18.91 -6.04 -4.22
N LYS A 370 18.17 -6.13 -5.33
CA LYS A 370 16.79 -6.63 -5.32
C LYS A 370 16.73 -8.03 -4.70
N ASP A 371 17.57 -8.94 -5.13
CA ASP A 371 17.59 -10.31 -4.62
C ASP A 371 18.03 -10.39 -3.15
N GLU A 372 18.92 -9.48 -2.72
CA GLU A 372 19.34 -9.36 -1.31
C GLU A 372 18.24 -8.81 -0.38
N LEU A 373 17.47 -7.81 -0.83
CA LEU A 373 16.46 -7.14 0.00
C LEU A 373 15.12 -7.90 0.02
N PHE A 374 14.77 -8.54 -1.08
CA PHE A 374 13.47 -9.12 -1.33
C PHE A 374 13.57 -10.63 -1.56
N GLU A 375 13.97 -11.38 -0.51
CA GLU A 375 14.00 -12.83 -0.55
C GLU A 375 12.63 -13.42 -0.92
N ASP A 376 12.60 -14.42 -1.77
CA ASP A 376 11.38 -15.09 -2.26
C ASP A 376 10.37 -15.43 -1.16
N LYS A 377 10.84 -15.85 0.01
CA LYS A 377 9.97 -16.19 1.14
C LYS A 377 9.13 -15.00 1.67
N TYR A 378 9.61 -13.76 1.47
CA TYR A 378 8.93 -12.54 1.90
C TYR A 378 8.29 -11.75 0.75
N VAL A 379 8.34 -12.31 -0.45
CA VAL A 379 7.77 -11.69 -1.66
C VAL A 379 6.74 -12.61 -2.33
N LYS A 380 7.03 -13.92 -2.45
CA LYS A 380 6.18 -14.89 -3.14
C LYS A 380 5.28 -15.69 -2.19
N TYR A 381 5.64 -15.81 -0.91
CA TYR A 381 4.95 -16.67 0.06
C TYR A 381 4.40 -15.90 1.27
N VAL A 382 4.13 -14.61 1.10
CA VAL A 382 3.68 -13.73 2.20
C VAL A 382 2.39 -14.22 2.82
N THR A 383 1.39 -14.47 1.99
CA THR A 383 0.06 -14.93 2.45
C THR A 383 0.16 -16.28 3.16
N GLN A 384 0.94 -17.23 2.62
CA GLN A 384 1.15 -18.55 3.25
C GLN A 384 1.86 -18.42 4.61
N ASN A 385 2.81 -17.49 4.73
CA ASN A 385 3.48 -17.21 6.00
C ASN A 385 2.48 -16.68 7.04
N ILE A 386 1.59 -15.77 6.66
CA ILE A 386 0.54 -15.25 7.54
C ILE A 386 -0.42 -16.37 7.95
N ILE A 387 -0.91 -17.15 7.00
CA ILE A 387 -1.85 -18.27 7.26
C ILE A 387 -1.23 -19.28 8.23
N ARG A 388 0.05 -19.62 8.06
CA ARG A 388 0.76 -20.51 9.00
C ARG A 388 0.73 -19.97 10.42
N VAL A 389 1.04 -18.68 10.59
CA VAL A 389 0.99 -18.02 11.91
C VAL A 389 -0.42 -18.09 12.51
N LEU A 390 -1.47 -17.90 11.70
CA LEU A 390 -2.86 -17.97 12.19
C LEU A 390 -3.25 -19.42 12.58
N LYS A 391 -2.73 -20.42 11.88
CA LYS A 391 -2.96 -21.85 12.22
C LYS A 391 -2.29 -22.25 13.54
N ASP A 392 -1.08 -21.77 13.77
CA ASP A 392 -0.23 -22.17 14.91
C ASP A 392 -0.57 -21.39 16.21
N ASN A 393 -1.35 -20.33 16.18
CA ASN A 393 -1.71 -19.48 17.31
C ASN A 393 -3.19 -19.56 17.65
#